data_e62636509fa0427f3cd75fa8ae1c5137
#
_entry.id   e62636509fa0427f3cd75fa8ae1c5137
#
_cell.length_a   1.000
_cell.length_b   1.000
_cell.length_c   1.000
_cell.angle_alpha   90.00
_cell.angle_beta   90.00
_cell.angle_gamma   90.00
#
_symmetry.space_group_name_H-M   'P 1'
#
loop_
_entity.id
_entity.type
_entity.pdbx_description
1 polymer ?
#
loop_
_entity_poly.entity_id
_entity_poly.type
_entity_poly.pdbx_seq_one_letter_code
_entity_poly.pdbx_strand_id
1 'polypeptide(L)'
;MSRSSLLVPALLVISGLTSCADRGPTSQKVHLSHLSTPVGAVAPTSDQTLAATLEAPATLAKEEPSACPDDMVLVEGSYCPDVEQRCLRWMDPPGRYHEFRCAQYAQPATCRSAQRVKLRFCMDRDEYTAPGSTLPENDQSFNDAVKTCGSLGKRVCQESEWNFACEGEEMRPYPYGFARDATACNADHTDLVDDAGKLKDRRAPSDAYPRCVSPFGVRNLSGNLEEMVAIDGTSPVRPAMKGAYWQPSRNFCRAAQTAHDAVYHGTETGFRCCSDPE
;
A
#
# COMPACT_ATOMS: atom_id res chain seq x y z
N MET A 1 -20.12 52.55 -30.84
CA MET A 1 -19.35 53.82 -30.81
C MET A 1 -18.42 53.78 -29.62
N SER A 2 -17.21 54.14 -29.87
CA SER A 2 -16.04 54.38 -29.01
C SER A 2 -15.27 53.16 -28.47
N ARG A 3 -14.19 52.88 -29.18
CA ARG A 3 -13.03 52.06 -28.73
C ARG A 3 -12.10 52.96 -27.90
N SER A 4 -11.64 52.48 -26.78
CA SER A 4 -10.48 53.04 -26.09
C SER A 4 -9.43 51.94 -25.90
N SER A 5 -8.36 52.08 -26.68
CA SER A 5 -7.11 51.32 -26.55
C SER A 5 -6.26 51.95 -25.43
N LEU A 6 -5.81 51.16 -24.49
CA LEU A 6 -4.76 51.53 -23.52
C LEU A 6 -3.48 50.77 -23.85
N LEU A 7 -2.48 51.52 -24.23
CA LEU A 7 -1.08 51.11 -24.42
C LEU A 7 -0.39 50.95 -23.06
N VAL A 8 0.31 49.83 -22.85
CA VAL A 8 1.21 49.60 -21.70
C VAL A 8 2.65 49.63 -22.23
N PRO A 9 3.55 50.40 -21.62
CA PRO A 9 4.95 50.45 -22.06
C PRO A 9 5.78 49.28 -21.54
N ALA A 10 6.64 48.75 -22.39
CA ALA A 10 7.63 47.74 -22.09
C ALA A 10 8.78 48.33 -21.26
N LEU A 11 9.09 47.74 -20.12
CA LEU A 11 10.31 47.97 -19.36
C LEU A 11 11.36 46.93 -19.75
N LEU A 12 12.46 47.40 -20.33
CA LEU A 12 13.71 46.66 -20.50
C LEU A 12 14.40 46.54 -19.13
N VAL A 13 14.75 45.33 -18.70
CA VAL A 13 15.68 45.10 -17.60
C VAL A 13 16.90 44.37 -18.13
N ILE A 14 18.03 45.04 -17.91
CA ILE A 14 19.38 44.70 -18.36
C ILE A 14 19.95 43.56 -17.53
N SER A 15 20.60 42.63 -18.24
CA SER A 15 21.34 41.49 -17.73
C SER A 15 22.54 41.86 -16.86
N GLY A 16 22.65 41.28 -15.69
CA GLY A 16 23.88 41.22 -14.91
C GLY A 16 24.38 39.77 -14.86
N LEU A 17 25.43 39.46 -15.64
CA LEU A 17 26.19 38.21 -15.54
C LEU A 17 27.17 38.34 -14.38
N THR A 18 27.00 37.52 -13.32
CA THR A 18 28.06 37.25 -12.37
C THR A 18 28.43 35.78 -12.44
N SER A 19 29.62 35.54 -12.94
CA SER A 19 30.36 34.30 -12.96
C SER A 19 30.73 33.91 -11.51
N CYS A 20 30.35 32.73 -11.07
CA CYS A 20 30.92 32.09 -9.89
C CYS A 20 31.63 30.80 -10.29
N ALA A 21 32.91 30.78 -9.95
CA ALA A 21 33.87 29.76 -10.29
C ALA A 21 33.57 28.39 -9.64
N ASP A 22 33.81 27.39 -10.43
CA ASP A 22 33.89 25.96 -10.12
C ASP A 22 34.89 25.69 -8.99
N ARG A 23 34.45 24.98 -7.92
CA ARG A 23 35.33 24.25 -7.00
C ARG A 23 34.89 22.81 -6.97
N GLY A 24 35.67 21.99 -7.66
CA GLY A 24 35.53 20.52 -7.66
C GLY A 24 35.77 19.88 -6.28
N PRO A 25 35.20 18.69 -6.02
CA PRO A 25 35.35 17.99 -4.76
C PRO A 25 36.73 17.33 -4.64
N THR A 26 37.42 17.62 -3.54
CA THR A 26 38.66 16.96 -3.13
C THR A 26 38.39 15.51 -2.67
N SER A 27 39.02 14.59 -3.38
CA SER A 27 39.07 13.16 -3.04
C SER A 27 39.92 12.93 -1.78
N GLN A 28 39.32 12.48 -0.70
CA GLN A 28 40.03 11.95 0.46
C GLN A 28 40.31 10.46 0.25
N LYS A 29 41.59 10.12 0.15
CA LYS A 29 42.08 8.72 0.16
C LYS A 29 41.99 8.18 1.59
N VAL A 30 41.22 7.14 1.79
CA VAL A 30 41.20 6.35 3.02
C VAL A 30 42.35 5.37 3.00
N HIS A 31 43.24 5.48 3.96
CA HIS A 31 44.33 4.54 4.21
C HIS A 31 43.78 3.29 4.92
N LEU A 32 43.87 2.12 4.29
CA LEU A 32 43.67 0.83 4.96
C LEU A 32 44.97 0.43 5.65
N SER A 33 44.92 0.38 6.98
CA SER A 33 46.00 -0.22 7.79
C SER A 33 45.71 -1.70 7.98
N HIS A 34 46.56 -2.54 7.44
CA HIS A 34 46.59 -3.98 7.72
C HIS A 34 47.14 -4.22 9.12
N LEU A 35 46.33 -4.80 10.01
CA LEU A 35 46.78 -5.41 11.26
C LEU A 35 46.74 -6.92 11.10
N SER A 36 47.95 -7.50 10.96
CA SER A 36 48.18 -8.94 11.04
C SER A 36 48.32 -9.34 12.50
N THR A 37 47.52 -10.29 12.98
CA THR A 37 47.73 -10.97 14.26
C THR A 37 48.22 -12.42 14.01
N PRO A 38 49.15 -12.92 14.82
CA PRO A 38 49.77 -14.21 14.58
C PRO A 38 48.90 -15.38 15.04
N VAL A 39 48.99 -16.48 14.25
CA VAL A 39 48.40 -17.76 14.56
C VAL A 39 49.17 -18.45 15.68
N GLY A 40 48.53 -18.67 16.83
CA GLY A 40 48.99 -19.53 17.88
C GLY A 40 48.49 -20.95 17.71
N ALA A 41 49.40 -21.90 17.52
CA ALA A 41 49.14 -23.32 17.51
C ALA A 41 48.80 -23.86 18.88
N VAL A 42 47.67 -24.55 19.03
CA VAL A 42 47.33 -25.34 20.23
C VAL A 42 47.12 -26.80 19.81
N ALA A 43 47.84 -27.68 20.50
CA ALA A 43 47.86 -29.13 20.30
C ALA A 43 46.54 -29.82 20.72
N PRO A 44 46.26 -31.05 20.25
CA PRO A 44 45.03 -31.77 20.57
C PRO A 44 45.12 -32.54 21.87
N THR A 45 44.12 -32.38 22.72
CA THR A 45 43.92 -33.27 23.87
C THR A 45 42.57 -33.95 23.77
N SER A 46 42.65 -35.26 23.69
CA SER A 46 41.88 -36.38 24.27
C SER A 46 40.34 -36.28 24.30
N ASP A 47 39.77 -37.23 23.61
CA ASP A 47 38.74 -38.18 24.04
C ASP A 47 37.64 -37.67 24.98
N GLN A 48 36.47 -37.34 24.41
CA GLN A 48 35.22 -37.37 25.15
C GLN A 48 34.18 -38.19 24.41
N THR A 49 33.83 -39.29 25.05
CA THR A 49 32.78 -40.23 24.77
C THR A 49 31.47 -39.49 24.44
N LEU A 50 30.99 -39.61 23.22
CA LEU A 50 29.67 -39.14 22.76
C LEU A 50 28.62 -40.03 23.44
N ALA A 51 28.02 -39.55 24.53
CA ALA A 51 26.74 -40.03 25.01
C ALA A 51 25.67 -39.54 24.04
N ALA A 52 25.13 -40.44 23.23
CA ALA A 52 23.99 -40.19 22.38
C ALA A 52 22.77 -39.93 23.29
N THR A 53 22.43 -38.65 23.45
CA THR A 53 21.13 -38.24 24.02
C THR A 53 20.07 -38.60 22.99
N LEU A 54 19.28 -39.63 23.26
CA LEU A 54 18.03 -39.92 22.53
C LEU A 54 17.10 -38.72 22.72
N GLU A 55 17.02 -37.85 21.74
CA GLU A 55 15.99 -36.82 21.67
C GLU A 55 14.64 -37.54 21.61
N ALA A 56 13.80 -37.29 22.60
CA ALA A 56 12.41 -37.72 22.58
C ALA A 56 11.72 -37.18 21.33
N PRO A 57 10.83 -37.94 20.66
CA PRO A 57 10.12 -37.47 19.49
C PRO A 57 9.36 -36.19 19.84
N ALA A 58 9.64 -35.10 19.12
CA ALA A 58 8.88 -33.85 19.20
C ALA A 58 7.40 -34.21 19.02
N THR A 59 6.61 -34.03 20.05
CA THR A 59 5.16 -34.13 19.98
C THR A 59 4.73 -33.11 18.92
N LEU A 60 4.19 -33.61 17.80
CA LEU A 60 3.55 -32.75 16.79
C LEU A 60 2.46 -31.97 17.52
N ALA A 61 2.72 -30.68 17.74
CA ALA A 61 1.69 -29.78 18.22
C ALA A 61 0.53 -29.86 17.22
N LYS A 62 -0.66 -30.22 17.74
CA LYS A 62 -1.88 -30.24 16.95
C LYS A 62 -2.07 -28.81 16.46
N GLU A 63 -1.93 -28.58 15.16
CA GLU A 63 -2.24 -27.29 14.55
C GLU A 63 -3.71 -26.98 14.88
N GLU A 64 -3.94 -25.89 15.62
CA GLU A 64 -5.28 -25.38 15.87
C GLU A 64 -5.91 -25.06 14.50
N PRO A 65 -7.19 -25.37 14.28
CA PRO A 65 -7.86 -25.03 13.03
C PRO A 65 -7.70 -23.53 12.75
N SER A 66 -7.33 -23.19 11.54
CA SER A 66 -7.25 -21.77 11.12
C SER A 66 -8.64 -21.14 11.24
N ALA A 67 -8.73 -19.97 11.85
CA ALA A 67 -9.99 -19.22 11.94
C ALA A 67 -10.48 -18.69 10.57
N CYS A 68 -9.63 -18.77 9.54
CA CYS A 68 -9.94 -18.31 8.18
C CYS A 68 -9.52 -19.38 7.16
N PRO A 69 -10.17 -19.43 5.98
CA PRO A 69 -9.71 -20.22 4.85
C PRO A 69 -8.24 -19.90 4.47
N ASP A 70 -7.55 -20.87 3.84
CA ASP A 70 -6.11 -20.77 3.53
C ASP A 70 -5.75 -19.60 2.59
N ASP A 71 -6.69 -19.18 1.74
CA ASP A 71 -6.55 -18.05 0.82
C ASP A 71 -6.82 -16.69 1.49
N MET A 72 -7.29 -16.70 2.74
CA MET A 72 -7.63 -15.52 3.51
C MET A 72 -6.65 -15.28 4.67
N VAL A 73 -6.68 -14.08 5.20
CA VAL A 73 -5.90 -13.64 6.36
C VAL A 73 -6.86 -13.23 7.46
N LEU A 74 -6.61 -13.71 8.69
CA LEU A 74 -7.30 -13.18 9.87
C LEU A 74 -6.82 -11.77 10.17
N VAL A 75 -7.75 -10.84 10.14
CA VAL A 75 -7.53 -9.43 10.54
C VAL A 75 -8.26 -9.21 11.86
N GLU A 76 -7.49 -9.03 12.93
CA GLU A 76 -8.04 -8.88 14.28
C GLU A 76 -7.31 -7.77 15.04
N GLY A 77 -8.06 -6.93 15.77
CA GLY A 77 -7.48 -5.91 16.64
C GLY A 77 -8.39 -4.71 16.88
N SER A 78 -7.77 -3.58 17.21
CA SER A 78 -8.46 -2.34 17.62
C SER A 78 -8.36 -1.28 16.52
N TYR A 79 -9.40 -1.19 15.70
CA TYR A 79 -9.55 -0.19 14.64
C TYR A 79 -9.86 1.20 15.19
N CYS A 80 -9.24 2.22 14.63
CA CYS A 80 -9.58 3.62 14.91
C CYS A 80 -10.48 4.18 13.81
N PRO A 81 -11.75 4.53 14.08
CA PRO A 81 -12.64 5.07 13.05
C PRO A 81 -12.21 6.43 12.48
N ASP A 82 -11.68 7.33 13.31
CA ASP A 82 -11.25 8.67 12.90
C ASP A 82 -9.74 8.85 13.18
N VAL A 83 -8.94 8.89 12.12
CA VAL A 83 -7.48 8.96 12.18
C VAL A 83 -6.99 10.29 11.65
N GLU A 84 -6.08 10.92 12.37
CA GLU A 84 -5.28 12.02 11.89
C GLU A 84 -3.91 11.52 11.41
N GLN A 85 -3.67 11.63 10.11
CA GLN A 85 -2.40 11.34 9.45
C GLN A 85 -1.79 12.66 8.95
N ARG A 86 -0.90 13.27 9.74
CA ARG A 86 -0.30 14.56 9.43
C ARG A 86 0.83 14.40 8.42
N CYS A 87 0.66 14.96 7.21
CA CYS A 87 1.73 15.01 6.22
C CYS A 87 2.83 15.97 6.64
N LEU A 88 4.08 15.53 6.56
CA LEU A 88 5.28 16.32 6.83
C LEU A 88 5.89 16.91 5.55
N ARG A 89 5.68 16.24 4.42
CA ARG A 89 6.25 16.64 3.13
C ARG A 89 5.32 16.26 1.99
N TRP A 90 4.59 17.25 1.50
CA TRP A 90 3.78 17.12 0.29
C TRP A 90 4.66 17.01 -0.96
N MET A 91 4.23 16.26 -1.96
CA MET A 91 4.94 16.11 -3.23
C MET A 91 4.55 17.16 -4.26
N ASP A 92 3.32 17.65 -4.18
CA ASP A 92 2.77 18.62 -5.10
C ASP A 92 2.75 20.05 -4.48
N PRO A 93 2.88 21.10 -5.30
CA PRO A 93 2.74 22.48 -4.82
C PRO A 93 1.30 22.74 -4.33
N PRO A 94 1.08 23.79 -3.51
CA PRO A 94 -0.26 24.19 -3.09
C PRO A 94 -1.22 24.36 -4.27
N GLY A 95 -2.42 23.73 -4.19
CA GLY A 95 -3.42 23.73 -5.24
C GLY A 95 -4.44 22.62 -5.04
N ARG A 96 -5.33 22.44 -6.04
CA ARG A 96 -6.44 21.48 -5.98
C ARG A 96 -6.03 20.03 -5.64
N TYR A 97 -4.83 19.62 -6.05
CA TYR A 97 -4.35 18.23 -5.90
C TYR A 97 -3.20 18.11 -4.89
N HIS A 98 -2.91 19.18 -4.16
CA HIS A 98 -1.80 19.25 -3.20
C HIS A 98 -1.81 18.07 -2.20
N GLU A 99 -2.98 17.76 -1.64
CA GLU A 99 -3.14 16.76 -0.58
C GLU A 99 -3.31 15.32 -1.09
N PHE A 100 -3.13 15.08 -2.40
CA PHE A 100 -3.28 13.74 -2.96
C PHE A 100 -2.02 12.88 -2.83
N ARG A 101 -0.84 13.52 -2.64
CA ARG A 101 0.44 12.80 -2.56
C ARG A 101 1.30 13.35 -1.42
N CYS A 102 1.39 12.58 -0.36
CA CYS A 102 2.31 12.87 0.73
C CYS A 102 3.52 11.93 0.67
N ALA A 103 4.71 12.50 0.68
CA ALA A 103 5.95 11.73 0.65
C ALA A 103 6.35 11.18 2.02
N GLN A 104 5.95 11.87 3.10
CA GLN A 104 6.32 11.49 4.46
C GLN A 104 5.22 11.93 5.43
N TYR A 105 4.70 11.00 6.19
CA TYR A 105 3.76 11.27 7.28
C TYR A 105 4.47 11.27 8.64
N ALA A 106 3.88 12.01 9.59
CA ALA A 106 4.32 11.95 10.99
C ALA A 106 4.01 10.57 11.58
N GLN A 107 4.91 10.09 12.43
CA GLN A 107 4.75 8.85 13.19
C GLN A 107 4.92 9.16 14.68
N PRO A 108 4.02 8.65 15.54
CA PRO A 108 2.81 7.88 15.20
C PRO A 108 1.70 8.72 14.58
N ALA A 109 0.72 8.07 13.92
CA ALA A 109 -0.56 8.68 13.60
C ALA A 109 -1.41 8.82 14.87
N THR A 110 -2.40 9.70 14.86
CA THR A 110 -3.26 9.98 16.02
C THR A 110 -4.67 9.46 15.82
N CYS A 111 -5.16 8.63 16.74
CA CYS A 111 -6.57 8.25 16.76
C CYS A 111 -7.38 9.38 17.45
N ARG A 112 -8.31 9.99 16.71
CA ARG A 112 -9.18 11.06 17.22
C ARG A 112 -10.50 10.55 17.78
N SER A 113 -10.86 9.30 17.48
CA SER A 113 -12.05 8.67 18.06
C SER A 113 -11.88 8.47 19.57
N ALA A 114 -12.95 8.71 20.33
CA ALA A 114 -12.98 8.48 21.78
C ALA A 114 -12.74 7.01 22.14
N GLN A 115 -13.13 6.10 21.27
CA GLN A 115 -12.94 4.65 21.43
C GLN A 115 -12.54 4.02 20.11
N ARG A 116 -11.70 2.99 20.19
CA ARG A 116 -11.42 2.09 19.07
C ARG A 116 -12.48 0.99 19.01
N VAL A 117 -12.75 0.50 17.82
CA VAL A 117 -13.69 -0.59 17.56
C VAL A 117 -12.90 -1.90 17.41
N LYS A 118 -13.33 -2.94 18.12
CA LYS A 118 -12.77 -4.28 17.90
C LYS A 118 -13.31 -4.83 16.58
N LEU A 119 -12.42 -5.19 15.68
CA LEU A 119 -12.72 -5.88 14.44
C LEU A 119 -12.07 -7.26 14.47
N ARG A 120 -12.78 -8.24 13.93
CA ARG A 120 -12.29 -9.60 13.70
C ARG A 120 -13.01 -10.20 12.50
N PHE A 121 -12.28 -10.39 11.42
CA PHE A 121 -12.81 -10.89 10.15
C PHE A 121 -11.70 -11.57 9.33
N CYS A 122 -12.08 -12.34 8.33
CA CYS A 122 -11.19 -12.87 7.31
C CYS A 122 -11.24 -11.99 6.06
N MET A 123 -10.08 -11.71 5.46
CA MET A 123 -9.96 -10.98 4.20
C MET A 123 -9.11 -11.78 3.23
N ASP A 124 -9.49 -11.84 1.96
CA ASP A 124 -8.65 -12.43 0.90
C ASP A 124 -7.26 -11.80 0.96
N ARG A 125 -6.22 -12.67 0.95
CA ARG A 125 -4.83 -12.20 0.99
C ARG A 125 -4.51 -11.35 -0.22
N ASP A 126 -5.08 -11.69 -1.36
CA ASP A 126 -4.87 -11.07 -2.65
C ASP A 126 -6.17 -10.51 -3.22
N GLU A 127 -6.06 -9.67 -4.23
CA GLU A 127 -7.18 -9.27 -5.08
C GLU A 127 -7.77 -10.51 -5.78
N TYR A 128 -9.08 -10.51 -6.01
CA TYR A 128 -9.75 -11.64 -6.64
C TYR A 128 -9.12 -11.96 -7.99
N THR A 129 -8.71 -13.20 -8.14
CA THR A 129 -8.13 -13.75 -9.37
C THR A 129 -8.94 -14.99 -9.75
N ALA A 130 -9.50 -15.00 -10.97
CA ALA A 130 -10.27 -16.15 -11.42
C ALA A 130 -9.40 -17.41 -11.55
N PRO A 131 -9.98 -18.62 -11.35
CA PRO A 131 -9.25 -19.86 -11.51
C PRO A 131 -8.56 -19.96 -12.87
N GLY A 132 -7.24 -20.21 -12.86
CA GLY A 132 -6.40 -20.31 -14.04
C GLY A 132 -5.85 -18.98 -14.58
N SER A 133 -6.26 -17.83 -14.02
CA SER A 133 -5.63 -16.52 -14.27
C SER A 133 -4.40 -16.33 -13.41
N THR A 134 -3.46 -15.50 -13.86
CA THR A 134 -2.32 -15.02 -13.09
C THR A 134 -2.46 -13.54 -12.70
N LEU A 135 -3.44 -12.85 -13.29
CA LEU A 135 -3.74 -11.46 -13.02
C LEU A 135 -5.06 -11.34 -12.29
N PRO A 136 -5.19 -10.40 -11.34
CA PRO A 136 -6.47 -10.15 -10.70
C PRO A 136 -7.51 -9.69 -11.72
N GLU A 137 -8.77 -10.04 -11.48
CA GLU A 137 -9.88 -9.66 -12.37
C GLU A 137 -10.11 -8.15 -12.31
N ASN A 138 -10.17 -7.54 -13.48
CA ASN A 138 -10.47 -6.12 -13.62
C ASN A 138 -11.83 -5.90 -14.31
N ASP A 139 -12.17 -4.63 -14.55
CA ASP A 139 -13.45 -4.24 -15.17
C ASP A 139 -14.66 -4.75 -14.38
N GLN A 140 -14.53 -4.73 -13.05
CA GLN A 140 -15.50 -5.25 -12.09
C GLN A 140 -16.26 -4.12 -11.43
N SER A 141 -17.59 -4.19 -11.46
CA SER A 141 -18.45 -3.31 -10.70
C SER A 141 -18.65 -3.80 -9.25
N PHE A 142 -19.23 -2.95 -8.40
CA PHE A 142 -19.61 -3.37 -7.05
C PHE A 142 -20.63 -4.53 -7.08
N ASN A 143 -21.58 -4.50 -8.05
CA ASN A 143 -22.54 -5.57 -8.22
C ASN A 143 -21.89 -6.90 -8.63
N ASP A 144 -20.85 -6.84 -9.47
CA ASP A 144 -20.06 -8.04 -9.85
C ASP A 144 -19.30 -8.59 -8.64
N ALA A 145 -18.69 -7.71 -7.83
CA ALA A 145 -18.01 -8.08 -6.59
C ALA A 145 -18.97 -8.78 -5.60
N VAL A 146 -20.17 -8.21 -5.38
CA VAL A 146 -21.20 -8.81 -4.51
C VAL A 146 -21.60 -10.19 -5.00
N LYS A 147 -21.84 -10.34 -6.29
CA LYS A 147 -22.23 -11.61 -6.91
C LYS A 147 -21.12 -12.65 -6.78
N THR A 148 -19.88 -12.27 -7.10
CA THR A 148 -18.74 -13.19 -7.09
C THR A 148 -18.40 -13.62 -5.68
N CYS A 149 -18.24 -12.68 -4.73
CA CYS A 149 -17.98 -13.02 -3.32
C CYS A 149 -19.10 -13.91 -2.76
N GLY A 150 -20.37 -13.58 -3.03
CA GLY A 150 -21.50 -14.39 -2.61
C GLY A 150 -21.49 -15.83 -3.15
N SER A 151 -21.05 -16.02 -4.40
CA SER A 151 -20.92 -17.36 -5.01
C SER A 151 -19.82 -18.21 -4.36
N LEU A 152 -18.85 -17.56 -3.70
CA LEU A 152 -17.74 -18.18 -2.97
C LEU A 152 -18.05 -18.37 -1.47
N GLY A 153 -19.28 -18.07 -1.02
CA GLY A 153 -19.63 -18.08 0.40
C GLY A 153 -19.00 -16.95 1.20
N LYS A 154 -18.51 -15.93 0.53
CA LYS A 154 -17.88 -14.72 1.07
C LYS A 154 -18.79 -13.50 0.84
N ARG A 155 -18.36 -12.32 1.26
CA ARG A 155 -19.03 -11.03 1.03
C ARG A 155 -18.04 -9.98 0.59
N VAL A 156 -18.51 -8.87 0.04
CA VAL A 156 -17.67 -7.69 -0.17
C VAL A 156 -17.25 -7.15 1.20
N CYS A 157 -16.01 -6.67 1.31
CA CYS A 157 -15.50 -6.08 2.54
C CYS A 157 -16.20 -4.75 2.85
N GLN A 158 -16.38 -4.44 4.14
CA GLN A 158 -16.77 -3.10 4.58
C GLN A 158 -15.57 -2.13 4.43
N GLU A 159 -15.85 -0.85 4.27
CA GLU A 159 -14.79 0.16 4.17
C GLU A 159 -13.89 0.18 5.42
N SER A 160 -14.49 0.05 6.61
CA SER A 160 -13.75 -0.03 7.88
C SER A 160 -12.83 -1.25 7.95
N GLU A 161 -13.26 -2.41 7.45
CA GLU A 161 -12.46 -3.63 7.38
C GLU A 161 -11.27 -3.44 6.44
N TRP A 162 -11.53 -2.89 5.26
CA TRP A 162 -10.49 -2.62 4.27
C TRP A 162 -9.45 -1.62 4.81
N ASN A 163 -9.91 -0.52 5.44
CA ASN A 163 -9.03 0.46 6.06
C ASN A 163 -8.15 -0.20 7.12
N PHE A 164 -8.74 -0.99 8.02
CA PHE A 164 -8.01 -1.64 9.10
C PHE A 164 -7.01 -2.66 8.59
N ALA A 165 -7.40 -3.48 7.59
CA ALA A 165 -6.50 -4.42 6.95
C ALA A 165 -5.28 -3.73 6.32
N CYS A 166 -5.46 -2.53 5.75
CA CYS A 166 -4.40 -1.74 5.12
C CYS A 166 -3.48 -1.10 6.15
N GLU A 167 -4.02 -0.38 7.13
CA GLU A 167 -3.27 0.51 8.02
C GLU A 167 -2.78 -0.13 9.33
N GLY A 168 -3.45 -1.21 9.77
CA GLY A 168 -3.20 -1.84 11.06
C GLY A 168 -3.55 -0.97 12.28
N GLU A 169 -3.23 -1.45 13.47
CA GLU A 169 -3.43 -0.71 14.72
C GLU A 169 -2.57 0.56 14.82
N GLU A 170 -1.45 0.61 14.06
CA GLU A 170 -0.59 1.79 13.98
C GLU A 170 -1.16 2.90 13.11
N MET A 171 -2.27 2.64 12.39
CA MET A 171 -2.92 3.60 11.49
C MET A 171 -1.94 4.12 10.42
N ARG A 172 -1.19 3.21 9.80
CA ARG A 172 -0.20 3.53 8.75
C ARG A 172 -0.89 4.16 7.54
N PRO A 173 -0.34 5.23 6.99
CA PRO A 173 -0.88 5.81 5.74
C PRO A 173 -0.75 4.86 4.54
N TYR A 174 0.31 4.07 4.49
CA TYR A 174 0.55 3.05 3.46
C TYR A 174 0.65 1.67 4.11
N PRO A 175 0.27 0.57 3.42
CA PRO A 175 0.35 -0.77 4.00
C PRO A 175 1.76 -1.11 4.48
N TYR A 176 2.78 -0.57 3.83
CA TYR A 176 4.20 -0.77 4.14
C TYR A 176 4.80 0.28 5.10
N GLY A 177 4.04 1.30 5.56
CA GLY A 177 4.54 2.25 6.57
C GLY A 177 4.11 3.70 6.41
N PHE A 178 4.96 4.64 6.87
CA PHE A 178 4.67 6.07 6.99
C PHE A 178 5.35 6.93 5.91
N ALA A 179 6.25 6.36 5.15
CA ALA A 179 6.93 7.02 4.04
C ALA A 179 6.51 6.40 2.72
N ARG A 180 6.24 7.24 1.71
CA ARG A 180 5.94 6.79 0.36
C ARG A 180 7.16 6.13 -0.26
N ASP A 181 6.96 4.94 -0.81
CA ASP A 181 7.92 4.22 -1.62
C ASP A 181 7.26 3.87 -2.96
N ALA A 182 7.68 4.54 -4.03
CA ALA A 182 7.15 4.37 -5.38
C ALA A 182 7.40 2.96 -5.98
N THR A 183 8.23 2.15 -5.32
CA THR A 183 8.62 0.81 -5.76
C THR A 183 8.07 -0.30 -4.88
N ALA A 184 7.37 0.04 -3.80
CA ALA A 184 6.81 -0.95 -2.88
C ALA A 184 5.60 -1.66 -3.46
N CYS A 185 4.73 -0.93 -4.17
CA CYS A 185 3.48 -1.40 -4.74
C CYS A 185 3.40 -1.10 -6.25
N ASN A 186 2.49 -1.72 -6.97
CA ASN A 186 2.16 -1.39 -8.35
C ASN A 186 1.40 -0.06 -8.42
N ALA A 187 2.13 1.03 -8.26
CA ALA A 187 1.62 2.40 -8.21
C ALA A 187 2.63 3.35 -8.89
N ASP A 188 2.34 4.66 -8.89
CA ASP A 188 3.25 5.70 -9.39
C ASP A 188 3.61 5.63 -10.89
N HIS A 189 2.83 4.92 -11.71
CA HIS A 189 2.97 5.00 -13.16
C HIS A 189 2.45 6.34 -13.68
N THR A 190 3.24 7.02 -14.51
CA THR A 190 2.88 8.31 -15.12
C THR A 190 2.40 8.16 -16.56
N ASP A 191 2.76 7.07 -17.23
CA ASP A 191 2.32 6.71 -18.58
C ASP A 191 1.03 5.89 -18.50
N LEU A 192 -0.10 6.57 -18.24
CA LEU A 192 -1.37 5.94 -17.89
C LEU A 192 -2.25 5.62 -19.09
N VAL A 193 -2.13 6.37 -20.19
CA VAL A 193 -3.01 6.23 -21.34
C VAL A 193 -2.23 5.87 -22.61
N ASP A 194 -2.90 5.18 -23.53
CA ASP A 194 -2.38 4.90 -24.86
C ASP A 194 -2.57 6.11 -25.80
N ASP A 195 -2.15 5.96 -27.05
CA ASP A 195 -2.25 7.01 -28.09
C ASP A 195 -3.71 7.37 -28.41
N ALA A 196 -4.66 6.51 -28.11
CA ALA A 196 -6.10 6.76 -28.26
C ALA A 196 -6.73 7.41 -27.01
N GLY A 197 -5.93 7.66 -25.97
CA GLY A 197 -6.40 8.23 -24.69
C GLY A 197 -7.10 7.21 -23.78
N LYS A 198 -7.04 5.91 -24.08
CA LYS A 198 -7.59 4.84 -23.26
C LYS A 198 -6.61 4.46 -22.15
N LEU A 199 -7.13 4.19 -20.95
CA LEU A 199 -6.32 3.71 -19.82
C LEU A 199 -5.63 2.40 -20.18
N LYS A 200 -4.30 2.35 -20.02
CA LYS A 200 -3.50 1.16 -20.21
C LYS A 200 -3.73 0.18 -19.06
N ASP A 201 -3.94 -1.08 -19.37
CA ASP A 201 -3.94 -2.15 -18.37
C ASP A 201 -2.50 -2.38 -17.89
N ARG A 202 -2.25 -2.09 -16.61
CA ARG A 202 -0.95 -2.28 -15.96
C ARG A 202 -1.08 -3.15 -14.70
N ARG A 203 -2.12 -3.98 -14.65
CA ARG A 203 -2.24 -4.98 -13.59
C ARG A 203 -1.00 -5.85 -13.54
N ALA A 204 -0.63 -6.23 -12.35
CA ALA A 204 0.47 -7.15 -12.08
C ALA A 204 -0.05 -8.36 -11.29
N PRO A 205 0.63 -9.52 -11.38
CA PRO A 205 0.37 -10.65 -10.51
C PRO A 205 0.48 -10.25 -9.03
N SER A 206 -0.30 -10.89 -8.17
CA SER A 206 -0.41 -10.53 -6.75
C SER A 206 0.91 -10.60 -5.99
N ASP A 207 1.88 -11.39 -6.45
CA ASP A 207 3.20 -11.56 -5.85
C ASP A 207 4.31 -10.70 -6.49
N ALA A 208 3.99 -9.92 -7.53
CA ALA A 208 4.97 -9.11 -8.25
C ALA A 208 5.59 -7.99 -7.39
N TYR A 209 4.89 -7.56 -6.34
CA TYR A 209 5.33 -6.50 -5.43
C TYR A 209 5.41 -7.01 -3.98
N PRO A 210 6.43 -7.79 -3.62
CA PRO A 210 6.50 -8.49 -2.32
C PRO A 210 6.58 -7.56 -1.10
N ARG A 211 6.89 -6.27 -1.31
CA ARG A 211 6.89 -5.25 -0.24
C ARG A 211 5.53 -4.54 -0.09
N CYS A 212 4.60 -4.74 -1.01
CA CYS A 212 3.24 -4.21 -0.93
C CYS A 212 2.38 -5.10 -0.03
N VAL A 213 2.70 -5.10 1.25
CA VAL A 213 2.10 -5.98 2.25
C VAL A 213 1.74 -5.20 3.50
N SER A 214 0.56 -5.45 4.03
CA SER A 214 0.03 -4.82 5.23
C SER A 214 0.55 -5.49 6.52
N PRO A 215 0.32 -4.87 7.70
CA PRO A 215 0.69 -5.48 8.99
C PRO A 215 0.08 -6.87 9.23
N PHE A 216 -1.03 -7.18 8.59
CA PHE A 216 -1.71 -8.48 8.69
C PHE A 216 -1.29 -9.47 7.60
N GLY A 217 -0.47 -9.07 6.63
CA GLY A 217 -0.05 -9.93 5.52
C GLY A 217 -0.97 -9.87 4.29
N VAL A 218 -1.91 -8.94 4.24
CA VAL A 218 -2.74 -8.69 3.04
C VAL A 218 -1.91 -7.94 2.01
N ARG A 219 -1.93 -8.36 0.74
CA ARG A 219 -1.11 -7.80 -0.34
C ARG A 219 -1.88 -6.80 -1.19
N ASN A 220 -1.16 -5.86 -1.80
CA ASN A 220 -1.64 -4.92 -2.83
C ASN A 220 -2.78 -3.98 -2.39
N LEU A 221 -2.89 -3.65 -1.09
CA LEU A 221 -3.85 -2.66 -0.60
C LEU A 221 -3.43 -1.20 -0.95
N SER A 222 -2.55 -1.03 -1.92
CA SER A 222 -2.12 0.27 -2.47
C SER A 222 -1.69 0.05 -3.92
N GLY A 223 -2.39 0.64 -4.86
CA GLY A 223 -2.15 0.43 -6.29
C GLY A 223 -2.72 -0.90 -6.80
N ASN A 224 -2.26 -1.35 -7.93
CA ASN A 224 -2.72 -2.47 -8.73
C ASN A 224 -4.17 -2.27 -9.21
N LEU A 225 -5.19 -2.66 -8.46
CA LEU A 225 -6.59 -2.34 -8.76
C LEU A 225 -7.21 -1.45 -7.70
N GLU A 226 -8.11 -0.57 -8.09
CA GLU A 226 -8.97 0.17 -7.18
C GLU A 226 -10.13 -0.73 -6.76
N GLU A 227 -10.23 -1.06 -5.47
CA GLU A 227 -11.05 -2.16 -4.97
C GLU A 227 -12.42 -1.71 -4.48
N MET A 228 -13.46 -2.39 -4.95
CA MET A 228 -14.84 -2.17 -4.53
C MET A 228 -15.07 -2.62 -3.10
N VAL A 229 -15.60 -1.72 -2.24
CA VAL A 229 -16.00 -1.97 -0.86
C VAL A 229 -17.39 -1.40 -0.58
N ALA A 230 -18.05 -1.90 0.48
CA ALA A 230 -19.31 -1.37 0.98
C ALA A 230 -19.04 -0.28 2.03
N ILE A 231 -19.63 0.91 1.87
CA ILE A 231 -19.57 1.97 2.88
C ILE A 231 -20.39 1.56 4.10
N ASP A 232 -19.75 1.58 5.28
CA ASP A 232 -20.35 1.15 6.54
C ASP A 232 -21.65 1.92 6.85
N GLY A 233 -22.65 1.17 7.35
CA GLY A 233 -23.88 1.75 7.89
C GLY A 233 -24.80 2.44 6.87
N THR A 234 -24.54 2.30 5.56
CA THR A 234 -25.41 2.88 4.52
C THR A 234 -26.58 1.95 4.16
N SER A 235 -27.78 2.55 4.00
CA SER A 235 -28.98 1.83 3.54
C SER A 235 -29.76 2.69 2.55
N PRO A 236 -29.89 2.31 1.26
CA PRO A 236 -29.25 1.11 0.64
C PRO A 236 -27.73 1.17 0.71
N VAL A 237 -27.07 0.01 0.59
CA VAL A 237 -25.62 -0.09 0.58
C VAL A 237 -25.04 0.77 -0.55
N ARG A 238 -24.05 1.60 -0.23
CA ARG A 238 -23.32 2.42 -1.19
C ARG A 238 -21.90 1.89 -1.37
N PRO A 239 -21.39 1.88 -2.61
CA PRO A 239 -20.00 1.49 -2.87
C PRO A 239 -19.03 2.63 -2.59
N ALA A 240 -17.79 2.25 -2.27
CA ALA A 240 -16.60 3.07 -2.42
C ALA A 240 -15.52 2.25 -3.12
N MET A 241 -14.53 2.92 -3.68
CA MET A 241 -13.33 2.28 -4.24
C MET A 241 -12.11 2.70 -3.43
N LYS A 242 -11.22 1.75 -3.14
CA LYS A 242 -10.08 1.89 -2.22
C LYS A 242 -8.76 1.52 -2.89
N GLY A 243 -7.65 2.02 -2.32
CA GLY A 243 -6.29 1.65 -2.70
C GLY A 243 -5.75 2.37 -3.93
N ALA A 244 -6.61 2.98 -4.74
CA ALA A 244 -6.34 3.44 -6.09
C ALA A 244 -5.76 2.32 -6.98
N TYR A 245 -5.57 2.60 -8.26
CA TYR A 245 -4.91 1.69 -9.20
C TYR A 245 -3.44 2.12 -9.40
N TRP A 246 -2.76 1.67 -10.44
CA TRP A 246 -1.36 1.97 -10.73
C TRP A 246 -1.01 3.46 -10.96
N GLN A 247 -1.94 4.39 -10.78
CA GLN A 247 -1.71 5.84 -10.87
C GLN A 247 -0.92 6.40 -9.68
N PRO A 248 -0.29 7.61 -9.80
CA PRO A 248 0.56 8.15 -8.74
C PRO A 248 -0.17 8.91 -7.64
N SER A 249 -1.48 8.78 -7.47
CA SER A 249 -2.26 9.55 -6.50
C SER A 249 -3.27 8.70 -5.73
N ARG A 250 -3.63 9.15 -4.52
CA ARG A 250 -4.63 8.50 -3.65
C ARG A 250 -4.33 7.06 -3.25
N ASN A 251 -3.05 6.66 -3.25
CA ASN A 251 -2.59 5.31 -2.94
C ASN A 251 -2.42 5.05 -1.42
N PHE A 252 -3.02 5.85 -0.55
CA PHE A 252 -2.95 5.69 0.89
C PHE A 252 -4.23 5.04 1.45
N CYS A 253 -4.10 4.32 2.57
CA CYS A 253 -5.15 3.46 3.11
C CYS A 253 -6.50 4.15 3.32
N ARG A 254 -6.51 5.43 3.71
CA ARG A 254 -7.75 6.18 3.98
C ARG A 254 -8.34 6.87 2.75
N ALA A 255 -7.64 6.89 1.61
CA ALA A 255 -8.23 7.42 0.39
C ALA A 255 -9.43 6.58 -0.05
N ALA A 256 -10.47 7.24 -0.53
CA ALA A 256 -11.66 6.61 -1.09
C ALA A 256 -12.19 7.40 -2.28
N GLN A 257 -12.69 6.71 -3.27
CA GLN A 257 -13.49 7.27 -4.36
C GLN A 257 -14.95 6.86 -4.16
N THR A 258 -15.83 7.85 -3.93
CA THR A 258 -17.25 7.61 -3.62
C THR A 258 -18.21 8.20 -4.64
N ALA A 259 -17.68 8.69 -5.78
CA ALA A 259 -18.47 9.39 -6.80
C ALA A 259 -19.19 8.44 -7.79
N HIS A 260 -18.84 7.16 -7.77
CA HIS A 260 -19.41 6.17 -8.67
C HIS A 260 -20.52 5.36 -7.99
N ASP A 261 -21.45 4.87 -8.81
CA ASP A 261 -22.54 3.99 -8.38
C ASP A 261 -22.12 2.51 -8.43
N ALA A 262 -23.06 1.64 -8.07
CA ALA A 262 -22.82 0.19 -7.96
C ALA A 262 -22.65 -0.54 -9.31
N VAL A 263 -22.88 0.13 -10.44
CA VAL A 263 -22.70 -0.44 -11.79
C VAL A 263 -21.47 0.10 -12.51
N TYR A 264 -20.79 1.09 -11.94
CA TYR A 264 -19.54 1.59 -12.50
C TYR A 264 -18.48 0.50 -12.53
N HIS A 265 -17.78 0.40 -13.65
CA HIS A 265 -16.63 -0.48 -13.84
C HIS A 265 -15.63 0.16 -14.82
N GLY A 266 -14.40 -0.24 -14.79
CA GLY A 266 -13.34 0.24 -15.66
C GLY A 266 -12.11 -0.66 -15.60
N THR A 267 -11.17 -0.45 -16.51
CA THR A 267 -9.92 -1.23 -16.57
C THR A 267 -9.19 -1.27 -15.23
N GLU A 268 -9.37 -0.24 -14.41
CA GLU A 268 -8.73 -0.05 -13.12
C GLU A 268 -9.46 -0.67 -11.93
N THR A 269 -10.72 -1.12 -12.10
CA THR A 269 -11.56 -1.57 -10.98
C THR A 269 -11.50 -3.06 -10.76
N GLY A 270 -11.36 -3.46 -9.49
CA GLY A 270 -11.36 -4.83 -9.02
C GLY A 270 -11.98 -4.96 -7.63
N PHE A 271 -11.71 -6.07 -6.95
CA PHE A 271 -12.20 -6.31 -5.60
C PHE A 271 -11.42 -7.44 -4.91
N ARG A 272 -11.64 -7.56 -3.62
CA ARG A 272 -11.35 -8.75 -2.81
C ARG A 272 -12.53 -9.04 -1.90
N CYS A 273 -12.63 -10.26 -1.39
CA CYS A 273 -13.73 -10.66 -0.53
C CYS A 273 -13.30 -10.71 0.95
N CYS A 274 -14.31 -10.60 1.81
CA CYS A 274 -14.22 -10.81 3.25
C CYS A 274 -15.19 -11.89 3.70
N SER A 275 -14.95 -12.48 4.87
CA SER A 275 -15.90 -13.38 5.55
C SER A 275 -15.77 -13.23 7.06
N ASP A 276 -16.74 -13.76 7.78
CA ASP A 276 -16.63 -13.89 9.22
C ASP A 276 -15.73 -15.08 9.55
N PRO A 277 -14.90 -15.02 10.62
CA PRO A 277 -14.08 -16.14 11.04
C PRO A 277 -14.93 -17.31 11.59
N GLU A 278 -14.45 -18.53 11.43
CA GLU A 278 -15.06 -19.73 12.02
C GLU A 278 -14.85 -19.80 13.53
#